data_8d2a42dbb540dc0343055122ae1863f9
#
_entry.id   8d2a42dbb540dc0343055122ae1863f9
#
_cell.length_a   1.000
_cell.length_b   1.000
_cell.length_c   1.000
_cell.angle_alpha   90.00
_cell.angle_beta   90.00
_cell.angle_gamma   90.00
#
_symmetry.space_group_name_H-M   'P 1'
#
loop_
_entity.id
_entity.type
_entity.pdbx_description
1 polymer ?
#
loop_
_entity_poly.entity_id
_entity_poly.type
_entity_poly.pdbx_seq_one_letter_code
_entity_poly.pdbx_strand_id
1 'polypeptide(L)'
;MNFKLYNFSLLFKASYFNAVIVLVKVICGLIVSKAVAIFMGPAGLALLGNLKSFTETAISFTSVGYQNGTIRYISEYSKDVNQRNRITATVLQLSFCCSLLIGVLLWGFSNYWSLVLFKSTEYTYVPKILAFGLPFLSFNLISIYILNGLEKFKKLVIVNSVLNITQMLFVVCLVINYNLKGGLIGTIIGPIFVFLFNLMALGNDRTLLLNLFKTSFFSKKVVENISVYFFMAIYSSAIVSINLLLIRNLIIEKLNVLEAGYWEAMNRISSFYIMFFISLTSFYLLPRLSKINDFKVFKEELKSFYTLCVPLLIIVFVTIYFLRFFLLKLLLNDEFLPTSNLFFWKLIGDFISVLAIALVKQFHAKRMVKAYIICNGLLNLLYFSLSYYFIDIFGLEGVVKAYAVSYSIYLVLVICFILNYHKKQSA
;
A
#
# COMPACT_ATOMS: atom_id res chain seq x y z
N MET A 1 -37.22 -7.05 -6.79
CA MET A 1 -36.97 -6.08 -5.71
C MET A 1 -35.99 -6.58 -4.65
N ASN A 2 -35.95 -7.86 -4.30
CA ASN A 2 -35.06 -8.44 -3.27
C ASN A 2 -33.56 -8.46 -3.61
N PHE A 3 -33.16 -8.49 -4.88
CA PHE A 3 -31.76 -8.54 -5.30
C PHE A 3 -31.01 -7.20 -5.05
N LYS A 4 -31.71 -6.04 -5.14
CA LYS A 4 -31.12 -4.73 -4.84
C LYS A 4 -30.88 -4.48 -3.34
N LEU A 5 -31.78 -4.96 -2.48
CA LEU A 5 -31.68 -4.83 -1.02
C LEU A 5 -30.59 -5.73 -0.44
N TYR A 6 -30.45 -6.95 -0.95
CA TYR A 6 -29.41 -7.88 -0.54
C TYR A 6 -28.00 -7.36 -0.87
N ASN A 7 -27.80 -6.80 -2.09
CA ASN A 7 -26.54 -6.18 -2.47
C ASN A 7 -26.20 -4.94 -1.65
N PHE A 8 -27.18 -4.15 -1.24
CA PHE A 8 -26.96 -2.94 -0.44
C PHE A 8 -26.52 -3.31 0.99
N SER A 9 -27.14 -4.28 1.62
CA SER A 9 -26.75 -4.77 2.96
C SER A 9 -25.35 -5.37 2.98
N LEU A 10 -24.97 -6.10 1.95
CA LEU A 10 -23.65 -6.72 1.81
C LEU A 10 -22.56 -5.67 1.61
N LEU A 11 -22.81 -4.65 0.76
CA LEU A 11 -21.90 -3.52 0.56
C LEU A 11 -21.72 -2.70 1.83
N PHE A 12 -22.80 -2.42 2.56
CA PHE A 12 -22.73 -1.70 3.83
C PHE A 12 -21.92 -2.47 4.86
N LYS A 13 -22.16 -3.79 4.94
CA LYS A 13 -21.43 -4.70 5.83
C LYS A 13 -19.94 -4.75 5.50
N ALA A 14 -19.59 -4.90 4.21
CA ALA A 14 -18.21 -4.89 3.75
C ALA A 14 -17.51 -3.54 4.07
N SER A 15 -18.19 -2.41 3.86
CA SER A 15 -17.67 -1.08 4.17
C SER A 15 -17.43 -0.89 5.66
N TYR A 16 -18.36 -1.31 6.52
CA TYR A 16 -18.21 -1.27 7.98
C TYR A 16 -16.99 -2.07 8.45
N PHE A 17 -16.88 -3.33 8.02
CA PHE A 17 -15.75 -4.17 8.40
C PHE A 17 -14.41 -3.64 7.89
N ASN A 18 -14.37 -3.06 6.69
CA ASN A 18 -13.16 -2.43 6.19
C ASN A 18 -12.80 -1.16 6.97
N ALA A 19 -13.77 -0.36 7.40
CA ALA A 19 -13.52 0.80 8.26
C ALA A 19 -12.85 0.39 9.59
N VAL A 20 -13.29 -0.72 10.19
CA VAL A 20 -12.67 -1.27 11.40
C VAL A 20 -11.22 -1.69 11.14
N ILE A 21 -10.93 -2.38 10.01
CA ILE A 21 -9.56 -2.77 9.63
C ILE A 21 -8.67 -1.53 9.49
N VAL A 22 -9.16 -0.50 8.78
CA VAL A 22 -8.41 0.75 8.57
C VAL A 22 -8.14 1.45 9.90
N LEU A 23 -9.13 1.52 10.79
CA LEU A 23 -9.00 2.15 12.11
C LEU A 23 -7.94 1.44 12.95
N VAL A 24 -7.99 0.11 13.06
CA VAL A 24 -6.98 -0.68 13.79
C VAL A 24 -5.59 -0.45 13.17
N LYS A 25 -5.47 -0.49 11.85
CA LYS A 25 -4.20 -0.25 11.14
C LYS A 25 -3.63 1.14 11.43
N VAL A 26 -4.47 2.18 11.44
CA VAL A 26 -4.04 3.55 11.74
C VAL A 26 -3.57 3.66 13.19
N ILE A 27 -4.34 3.16 14.16
CA ILE A 27 -3.96 3.20 15.58
C ILE A 27 -2.62 2.47 15.81
N CYS A 28 -2.49 1.24 15.32
CA CYS A 28 -1.24 0.48 15.42
C CYS A 28 -0.07 1.22 14.74
N GLY A 29 -0.31 1.81 13.57
CA GLY A 29 0.69 2.59 12.85
C GLY A 29 1.14 3.84 13.59
N LEU A 30 0.23 4.54 14.27
CA LEU A 30 0.56 5.71 15.11
C LEU A 30 1.41 5.30 16.32
N ILE A 31 1.04 4.23 17.02
CA ILE A 31 1.79 3.72 18.16
C ILE A 31 3.21 3.32 17.74
N VAL A 32 3.36 2.58 16.64
CA VAL A 32 4.67 2.20 16.10
C VAL A 32 5.47 3.44 15.71
N SER A 33 4.85 4.42 15.04
CA SER A 33 5.54 5.66 14.64
C SER A 33 6.04 6.44 15.84
N LYS A 34 5.24 6.54 16.92
CA LYS A 34 5.62 7.18 18.18
C LYS A 34 6.79 6.46 18.86
N ALA A 35 6.71 5.12 18.99
CA ALA A 35 7.79 4.34 19.59
C ALA A 35 9.10 4.48 18.81
N VAL A 36 9.04 4.35 17.48
CA VAL A 36 10.21 4.53 16.61
C VAL A 36 10.78 5.95 16.74
N ALA A 37 9.92 6.97 16.78
CA ALA A 37 10.36 8.36 16.92
C ALA A 37 11.11 8.60 18.25
N ILE A 38 10.62 8.02 19.35
CA ILE A 38 11.23 8.22 20.68
C ILE A 38 12.57 7.48 20.80
N PHE A 39 12.64 6.22 20.35
CA PHE A 39 13.78 5.35 20.61
C PHE A 39 14.81 5.31 19.48
N MET A 40 14.43 5.68 18.26
CA MET A 40 15.33 5.59 17.08
C MET A 40 15.55 6.95 16.40
N GLY A 41 14.75 7.96 16.71
CA GLY A 41 14.81 9.29 16.10
C GLY A 41 14.54 9.31 14.59
N PRO A 42 14.83 10.46 13.92
CA PRO A 42 14.58 10.61 12.49
C PRO A 42 15.39 9.64 11.62
N ALA A 43 16.67 9.44 11.93
CA ALA A 43 17.53 8.52 11.18
C ALA A 43 16.97 7.09 11.18
N GLY A 44 16.54 6.61 12.35
CA GLY A 44 15.92 5.27 12.45
C GLY A 44 14.62 5.15 11.67
N LEU A 45 13.82 6.23 11.65
CA LEU A 45 12.58 6.29 10.87
C LEU A 45 12.85 6.17 9.36
N ALA A 46 13.91 6.83 8.85
CA ALA A 46 14.34 6.72 7.45
C ALA A 46 14.74 5.29 7.08
N LEU A 47 15.59 4.65 7.89
CA LEU A 47 16.08 3.30 7.62
C LEU A 47 14.94 2.26 7.68
N LEU A 48 14.01 2.39 8.62
CA LEU A 48 12.78 1.59 8.64
C LEU A 48 11.91 1.84 7.41
N GLY A 49 11.84 3.07 6.93
CA GLY A 49 11.17 3.42 5.69
C GLY A 49 11.79 2.71 4.47
N ASN A 50 13.11 2.63 4.39
CA ASN A 50 13.83 1.87 3.36
C ASN A 50 13.47 0.40 3.41
N LEU A 51 13.56 -0.23 4.59
CA LEU A 51 13.19 -1.62 4.77
C LEU A 51 11.72 -1.88 4.38
N LYS A 52 10.81 -1.00 4.79
CA LYS A 52 9.38 -1.10 4.45
C LYS A 52 9.16 -1.05 2.94
N SER A 53 9.70 -0.04 2.24
CA SER A 53 9.57 0.10 0.78
C SER A 53 10.16 -1.10 0.05
N PHE A 54 11.30 -1.60 0.50
CA PHE A 54 11.95 -2.79 -0.06
C PHE A 54 11.11 -4.05 0.14
N THR A 55 10.59 -4.27 1.37
CA THR A 55 9.71 -5.39 1.68
C THR A 55 8.42 -5.33 0.87
N GLU A 56 7.79 -4.16 0.71
CA GLU A 56 6.61 -3.97 -0.13
C GLU A 56 6.89 -4.28 -1.60
N THR A 57 8.08 -3.91 -2.10
CA THR A 57 8.52 -4.30 -3.45
C THR A 57 8.63 -5.81 -3.58
N ALA A 58 9.31 -6.49 -2.66
CA ALA A 58 9.43 -7.96 -2.67
C ALA A 58 8.06 -8.65 -2.59
N ILE A 59 7.19 -8.19 -1.71
CA ILE A 59 5.82 -8.70 -1.54
C ILE A 59 4.96 -8.47 -2.81
N SER A 60 5.24 -7.43 -3.58
CA SER A 60 4.53 -7.18 -4.84
C SER A 60 4.67 -8.34 -5.81
N PHE A 61 5.83 -8.95 -5.88
CA PHE A 61 6.10 -10.11 -6.74
C PHE A 61 5.62 -11.44 -6.13
N THR A 62 5.61 -11.56 -4.81
CA THR A 62 5.29 -12.84 -4.15
C THR A 62 3.80 -13.01 -3.82
N SER A 63 3.04 -11.93 -3.67
CA SER A 63 1.64 -12.00 -3.24
C SER A 63 0.71 -10.95 -3.86
N VAL A 64 1.07 -9.67 -3.90
CA VAL A 64 0.16 -8.60 -4.37
C VAL A 64 -0.24 -8.80 -5.81
N GLY A 65 0.65 -9.31 -6.68
CA GLY A 65 0.34 -9.66 -8.06
C GLY A 65 -0.85 -10.59 -8.21
N TYR A 66 -1.06 -11.47 -7.24
CA TYR A 66 -2.15 -12.46 -7.26
C TYR A 66 -3.47 -11.95 -6.66
N GLN A 67 -3.49 -10.79 -5.99
CA GLN A 67 -4.62 -10.28 -5.20
C GLN A 67 -5.95 -10.27 -5.95
N ASN A 68 -6.03 -9.51 -7.03
CA ASN A 68 -7.28 -9.29 -7.76
C ASN A 68 -7.80 -10.57 -8.42
N GLY A 69 -6.90 -11.37 -9.00
CA GLY A 69 -7.24 -12.66 -9.58
C GLY A 69 -7.77 -13.64 -8.54
N THR A 70 -7.08 -13.75 -7.39
CA THR A 70 -7.48 -14.64 -6.30
C THR A 70 -8.86 -14.27 -5.75
N ILE A 71 -9.09 -13.01 -5.41
CA ILE A 71 -10.38 -12.54 -4.88
C ILE A 71 -11.50 -12.83 -5.87
N ARG A 72 -11.31 -12.49 -7.14
CA ARG A 72 -12.32 -12.68 -8.19
C ARG A 72 -12.67 -14.15 -8.38
N TYR A 73 -11.68 -15.00 -8.65
CA TYR A 73 -11.95 -16.40 -8.97
C TYR A 73 -12.43 -17.20 -7.78
N ILE A 74 -11.98 -16.92 -6.55
CA ILE A 74 -12.54 -17.54 -5.35
C ILE A 74 -13.99 -17.13 -5.14
N SER A 75 -14.37 -15.89 -5.41
CA SER A 75 -15.75 -15.44 -5.34
C SER A 75 -16.63 -16.12 -6.40
N GLU A 76 -16.13 -16.22 -7.65
CA GLU A 76 -16.82 -16.85 -8.78
C GLU A 76 -17.08 -18.34 -8.51
N TYR A 77 -16.07 -19.06 -7.99
CA TYR A 77 -16.16 -20.51 -7.69
C TYR A 77 -16.39 -20.81 -6.22
N SER A 78 -17.03 -19.91 -5.46
CA SER A 78 -17.22 -20.05 -4.02
C SER A 78 -17.97 -21.32 -3.60
N LYS A 79 -18.86 -21.83 -4.44
CA LYS A 79 -19.64 -23.05 -4.23
C LYS A 79 -18.95 -24.32 -4.73
N ASP A 80 -17.99 -24.23 -5.66
CA ASP A 80 -17.23 -25.36 -6.19
C ASP A 80 -15.95 -25.58 -5.39
N VAL A 81 -15.98 -26.56 -4.50
CA VAL A 81 -14.86 -26.89 -3.61
C VAL A 81 -13.61 -27.29 -4.41
N ASN A 82 -13.76 -28.02 -5.53
CA ASN A 82 -12.63 -28.51 -6.32
C ASN A 82 -11.92 -27.35 -7.05
N GLN A 83 -12.68 -26.48 -7.71
CA GLN A 83 -12.11 -25.30 -8.39
C GLN A 83 -11.47 -24.34 -7.37
N ARG A 84 -12.11 -24.10 -6.23
CA ARG A 84 -11.56 -23.29 -5.16
C ARG A 84 -10.24 -23.85 -4.63
N ASN A 85 -10.15 -25.18 -4.44
CA ASN A 85 -8.92 -25.84 -4.00
C ASN A 85 -7.80 -25.71 -5.06
N ARG A 86 -8.15 -25.83 -6.36
CA ARG A 86 -7.18 -25.62 -7.46
C ARG A 86 -6.66 -24.19 -7.50
N ILE A 87 -7.54 -23.19 -7.36
CA ILE A 87 -7.16 -21.78 -7.36
C ILE A 87 -6.21 -21.49 -6.18
N THR A 88 -6.59 -21.88 -4.97
CA THR A 88 -5.79 -21.69 -3.77
C THR A 88 -4.45 -22.39 -3.82
N ALA A 89 -4.41 -23.65 -4.22
CA ALA A 89 -3.18 -24.41 -4.36
C ALA A 89 -2.23 -23.76 -5.37
N THR A 90 -2.73 -23.42 -6.56
CA THR A 90 -1.92 -22.80 -7.62
C THR A 90 -1.34 -21.48 -7.16
N VAL A 91 -2.12 -20.60 -6.53
CA VAL A 91 -1.67 -19.29 -6.05
C VAL A 91 -0.62 -19.44 -4.93
N LEU A 92 -0.86 -20.35 -3.97
CA LEU A 92 0.08 -20.60 -2.87
C LEU A 92 1.39 -21.17 -3.37
N GLN A 93 1.36 -22.12 -4.31
CA GLN A 93 2.56 -22.72 -4.90
C GLN A 93 3.38 -21.69 -5.69
N LEU A 94 2.73 -20.88 -6.54
CA LEU A 94 3.40 -19.80 -7.26
C LEU A 94 4.02 -18.78 -6.30
N SER A 95 3.26 -18.35 -5.30
CA SER A 95 3.74 -17.42 -4.28
C SER A 95 4.92 -17.97 -3.50
N PHE A 96 4.87 -19.26 -3.14
CA PHE A 96 5.96 -19.92 -2.44
C PHE A 96 7.21 -20.00 -3.31
N CYS A 97 7.10 -20.43 -4.57
CA CYS A 97 8.21 -20.46 -5.52
C CYS A 97 8.83 -19.06 -5.73
N CYS A 98 7.99 -18.03 -5.95
CA CYS A 98 8.48 -16.65 -6.06
C CYS A 98 9.18 -16.18 -4.78
N SER A 99 8.63 -16.53 -3.60
CA SER A 99 9.24 -16.17 -2.31
C SER A 99 10.59 -16.84 -2.11
N LEU A 100 10.73 -18.09 -2.53
CA LEU A 100 12.02 -18.81 -2.48
C LEU A 100 13.04 -18.21 -3.44
N LEU A 101 12.66 -17.93 -4.68
CA LEU A 101 13.55 -17.31 -5.67
C LEU A 101 14.06 -15.94 -5.19
N ILE A 102 13.16 -15.07 -4.74
CA ILE A 102 13.53 -13.76 -4.19
C ILE A 102 14.36 -13.96 -2.90
N GLY A 103 13.97 -14.90 -2.05
CA GLY A 103 14.70 -15.23 -0.82
C GLY A 103 16.17 -15.64 -1.09
N VAL A 104 16.41 -16.48 -2.09
CA VAL A 104 17.77 -16.88 -2.52
C VAL A 104 18.58 -15.66 -2.99
N LEU A 105 17.95 -14.77 -3.78
CA LEU A 105 18.59 -13.52 -4.22
C LEU A 105 18.91 -12.58 -3.05
N LEU A 106 18.01 -12.46 -2.09
CA LEU A 106 18.22 -11.64 -0.89
C LEU A 106 19.32 -12.19 0.00
N TRP A 107 19.37 -13.50 0.16
CA TRP A 107 20.40 -14.17 0.96
C TRP A 107 21.77 -14.08 0.29
N GLY A 108 21.86 -14.42 -1.00
CA GLY A 108 23.11 -14.44 -1.77
C GLY A 108 23.74 -13.06 -1.93
N PHE A 109 22.90 -12.03 -2.15
CA PHE A 109 23.35 -10.63 -2.32
C PHE A 109 23.08 -9.77 -1.06
N SER A 110 23.07 -10.38 0.12
CA SER A 110 22.71 -9.70 1.37
C SER A 110 23.61 -8.49 1.72
N ASN A 111 24.91 -8.55 1.42
CA ASN A 111 25.82 -7.43 1.59
C ASN A 111 25.46 -6.25 0.68
N TYR A 112 25.19 -6.53 -0.59
CA TYR A 112 24.75 -5.51 -1.56
C TYR A 112 23.45 -4.84 -1.11
N TRP A 113 22.44 -5.62 -0.72
CA TRP A 113 21.16 -5.10 -0.24
C TRP A 113 21.31 -4.29 1.04
N SER A 114 22.20 -4.72 1.96
CA SER A 114 22.48 -3.94 3.18
C SER A 114 23.06 -2.56 2.85
N LEU A 115 23.99 -2.48 1.90
CA LEU A 115 24.56 -1.22 1.43
C LEU A 115 23.51 -0.33 0.75
N VAL A 116 22.64 -0.90 -0.06
CA VAL A 116 21.57 -0.13 -0.75
C VAL A 116 20.56 0.42 0.23
N LEU A 117 20.16 -0.39 1.24
CA LEU A 117 19.09 -0.02 2.17
C LEU A 117 19.55 0.85 3.33
N PHE A 118 20.76 0.58 3.85
CA PHE A 118 21.21 1.14 5.12
C PHE A 118 22.54 1.89 5.01
N LYS A 119 23.14 1.92 3.81
CA LYS A 119 24.47 2.50 3.56
C LYS A 119 25.57 1.90 4.46
N SER A 120 25.35 0.69 4.96
CA SER A 120 26.26 -0.02 5.86
C SER A 120 26.14 -1.54 5.65
N THR A 121 27.26 -2.24 5.81
CA THR A 121 27.28 -3.70 5.80
C THR A 121 26.92 -4.33 7.16
N GLU A 122 26.82 -3.54 8.22
CA GLU A 122 26.46 -4.00 9.56
C GLU A 122 25.09 -4.69 9.62
N TYR A 123 24.16 -4.29 8.72
CA TYR A 123 22.78 -4.79 8.70
C TYR A 123 22.54 -5.93 7.71
N THR A 124 23.59 -6.63 7.28
CA THR A 124 23.53 -7.78 6.35
C THR A 124 22.58 -8.89 6.82
N TYR A 125 22.37 -9.01 8.12
CA TYR A 125 21.42 -9.96 8.69
C TYR A 125 19.95 -9.62 8.35
N VAL A 126 19.61 -8.35 8.07
CA VAL A 126 18.24 -7.93 7.80
C VAL A 126 17.69 -8.51 6.48
N PRO A 127 18.39 -8.38 5.32
CA PRO A 127 17.98 -9.07 4.10
C PRO A 127 17.91 -10.60 4.25
N LYS A 128 18.77 -11.21 5.07
CA LYS A 128 18.73 -12.66 5.34
C LYS A 128 17.50 -13.08 6.12
N ILE A 129 17.13 -12.32 7.17
CA ILE A 129 15.91 -12.57 7.93
C ILE A 129 14.67 -12.33 7.05
N LEU A 130 14.68 -11.29 6.20
CA LEU A 130 13.61 -11.03 5.25
C LEU A 130 13.46 -12.17 4.24
N ALA A 131 14.57 -12.72 3.72
CA ALA A 131 14.55 -13.87 2.82
C ALA A 131 13.78 -15.05 3.43
N PHE A 132 14.07 -15.37 4.71
CA PHE A 132 13.34 -16.40 5.45
C PHE A 132 11.87 -16.01 5.72
N GLY A 133 11.61 -14.73 6.01
CA GLY A 133 10.27 -14.21 6.35
C GLY A 133 9.31 -14.11 5.17
N LEU A 134 9.81 -13.96 3.93
CA LEU A 134 8.98 -13.71 2.74
C LEU A 134 7.86 -14.73 2.50
N PRO A 135 8.05 -16.05 2.62
CA PRO A 135 6.97 -17.02 2.45
C PRO A 135 5.83 -16.78 3.44
N PHE A 136 6.15 -16.50 4.71
CA PHE A 136 5.15 -16.27 5.76
C PHE A 136 4.37 -14.97 5.55
N LEU A 137 5.07 -13.88 5.15
CA LEU A 137 4.45 -12.62 4.75
C LEU A 137 3.46 -12.83 3.60
N SER A 138 3.88 -13.57 2.59
CA SER A 138 3.07 -13.85 1.41
C SER A 138 1.84 -14.70 1.73
N PHE A 139 2.00 -15.72 2.55
CA PHE A 139 0.89 -16.56 2.99
C PHE A 139 -0.14 -15.79 3.83
N ASN A 140 0.29 -14.87 4.69
CA ASN A 140 -0.61 -14.00 5.43
C ASN A 140 -1.50 -13.19 4.48
N LEU A 141 -0.91 -12.58 3.44
CA LEU A 141 -1.65 -11.78 2.46
C LEU A 141 -2.59 -12.64 1.61
N ILE A 142 -2.14 -13.80 1.15
CA ILE A 142 -2.99 -14.73 0.38
C ILE A 142 -4.17 -15.20 1.22
N SER A 143 -3.97 -15.46 2.52
CA SER A 143 -5.07 -15.80 3.43
C SER A 143 -6.14 -14.69 3.48
N ILE A 144 -5.70 -13.43 3.52
CA ILE A 144 -6.59 -12.26 3.46
C ILE A 144 -7.36 -12.22 2.12
N TYR A 145 -6.69 -12.50 0.99
CA TYR A 145 -7.34 -12.52 -0.32
C TYR A 145 -8.38 -13.65 -0.45
N ILE A 146 -8.06 -14.82 0.11
CA ILE A 146 -8.99 -15.97 0.16
C ILE A 146 -10.22 -15.61 0.99
N LEU A 147 -10.04 -15.07 2.20
CA LEU A 147 -11.15 -14.68 3.06
C LEU A 147 -12.02 -13.59 2.44
N ASN A 148 -11.40 -12.65 1.71
CA ASN A 148 -12.11 -11.61 0.98
C ASN A 148 -12.93 -12.19 -0.18
N GLY A 149 -12.37 -13.09 -0.98
CA GLY A 149 -13.07 -13.79 -2.06
C GLY A 149 -14.22 -14.68 -1.56
N LEU A 150 -14.12 -15.23 -0.35
CA LEU A 150 -15.18 -16.00 0.32
C LEU A 150 -16.21 -15.13 1.05
N GLU A 151 -16.05 -13.79 1.01
CA GLU A 151 -16.91 -12.81 1.71
C GLU A 151 -17.00 -13.04 3.23
N LYS A 152 -15.97 -13.68 3.84
CA LYS A 152 -15.90 -13.96 5.27
C LYS A 152 -15.40 -12.74 6.06
N PHE A 153 -16.13 -11.61 5.98
CA PHE A 153 -15.71 -10.30 6.50
C PHE A 153 -15.36 -10.30 7.99
N LYS A 154 -16.08 -11.05 8.83
CA LYS A 154 -15.75 -11.15 10.27
C LYS A 154 -14.35 -11.75 10.49
N LYS A 155 -14.04 -12.87 9.81
CA LYS A 155 -12.72 -13.50 9.88
C LYS A 155 -11.63 -12.58 9.29
N LEU A 156 -11.96 -11.87 8.20
CA LEU A 156 -11.07 -10.91 7.56
C LEU A 156 -10.64 -9.80 8.54
N VAL A 157 -11.59 -9.25 9.32
CA VAL A 157 -11.28 -8.25 10.36
C VAL A 157 -10.39 -8.85 11.43
N ILE A 158 -10.70 -10.03 11.94
CA ILE A 158 -9.91 -10.68 13.00
C ILE A 158 -8.47 -10.90 12.51
N VAL A 159 -8.28 -11.52 11.34
CA VAL A 159 -6.96 -11.80 10.77
C VAL A 159 -6.16 -10.52 10.56
N ASN A 160 -6.76 -9.47 9.97
CA ASN A 160 -6.08 -8.19 9.77
C ASN A 160 -5.75 -7.49 11.10
N SER A 161 -6.67 -7.52 12.07
CA SER A 161 -6.45 -6.89 13.38
C SER A 161 -5.35 -7.60 14.15
N VAL A 162 -5.37 -8.93 14.19
CA VAL A 162 -4.30 -9.74 14.81
C VAL A 162 -2.97 -9.43 14.13
N LEU A 163 -2.91 -9.35 12.81
CA LEU A 163 -1.71 -9.02 12.05
C LEU A 163 -1.15 -7.65 12.48
N ASN A 164 -1.98 -6.61 12.47
CA ASN A 164 -1.52 -5.26 12.80
C ASN A 164 -1.12 -5.13 14.29
N ILE A 165 -1.90 -5.71 15.21
CA ILE A 165 -1.63 -5.65 16.65
C ILE A 165 -0.36 -6.44 17.00
N THR A 166 -0.21 -7.66 16.48
CA THR A 166 0.99 -8.48 16.72
C THR A 166 2.23 -7.80 16.16
N GLN A 167 2.17 -7.29 14.92
CA GLN A 167 3.29 -6.54 14.35
C GLN A 167 3.64 -5.31 15.18
N MET A 168 2.65 -4.55 15.63
CA MET A 168 2.85 -3.41 16.53
C MET A 168 3.56 -3.83 17.81
N LEU A 169 3.10 -4.88 18.48
CA LEU A 169 3.69 -5.37 19.74
C LEU A 169 5.15 -5.78 19.53
N PHE A 170 5.46 -6.58 18.50
CA PHE A 170 6.83 -6.99 18.20
C PHE A 170 7.74 -5.81 17.91
N VAL A 171 7.30 -4.86 17.07
CA VAL A 171 8.11 -3.68 16.74
C VAL A 171 8.35 -2.84 18.00
N VAL A 172 7.30 -2.53 18.76
CA VAL A 172 7.41 -1.68 19.97
C VAL A 172 8.31 -2.35 21.01
N CYS A 173 8.07 -3.63 21.35
CA CYS A 173 8.90 -4.33 22.34
C CYS A 173 10.36 -4.42 21.93
N LEU A 174 10.65 -4.71 20.65
CA LEU A 174 12.03 -4.84 20.19
C LEU A 174 12.71 -3.47 20.02
N VAL A 175 11.97 -2.42 19.64
CA VAL A 175 12.52 -1.06 19.55
C VAL A 175 12.92 -0.54 20.93
N ILE A 176 12.10 -0.75 21.96
CA ILE A 176 12.41 -0.32 23.33
C ILE A 176 13.68 -0.99 23.86
N ASN A 177 13.89 -2.28 23.57
CA ASN A 177 15.02 -3.03 24.11
C ASN A 177 16.30 -2.95 23.25
N TYR A 178 16.16 -2.83 21.93
CA TYR A 178 17.28 -2.96 20.97
C TYR A 178 17.37 -1.82 19.97
N ASN A 179 16.63 -0.72 20.16
CA ASN A 179 16.65 0.47 19.30
C ASN A 179 16.51 0.10 17.82
N LEU A 180 17.41 0.61 16.95
CA LEU A 180 17.36 0.40 15.50
C LEU A 180 17.38 -1.08 15.11
N LYS A 181 18.27 -1.89 15.72
CA LYS A 181 18.35 -3.34 15.43
C LYS A 181 17.02 -4.03 15.73
N GLY A 182 16.41 -3.68 16.87
CA GLY A 182 15.11 -4.19 17.26
C GLY A 182 13.98 -3.79 16.32
N GLY A 183 13.96 -2.55 15.86
CA GLY A 183 12.99 -2.04 14.89
C GLY A 183 13.06 -2.77 13.55
N LEU A 184 14.26 -2.94 13.01
CA LEU A 184 14.49 -3.67 11.75
C LEU A 184 14.05 -5.13 11.84
N ILE A 185 14.43 -5.81 12.91
CA ILE A 185 14.06 -7.23 13.14
C ILE A 185 12.56 -7.37 13.40
N GLY A 186 11.97 -6.50 14.24
CA GLY A 186 10.56 -6.55 14.63
C GLY A 186 9.60 -6.41 13.46
N THR A 187 9.94 -5.59 12.46
CA THR A 187 9.12 -5.44 11.25
C THR A 187 9.03 -6.70 10.39
N ILE A 188 10.04 -7.58 10.46
CA ILE A 188 10.09 -8.82 9.69
C ILE A 188 9.57 -10.00 10.50
N ILE A 189 9.97 -10.12 11.77
CA ILE A 189 9.63 -11.27 12.62
C ILE A 189 8.15 -11.24 13.02
N GLY A 190 7.58 -10.06 13.30
CA GLY A 190 6.17 -9.93 13.67
C GLY A 190 5.24 -10.71 12.74
N PRO A 191 5.26 -10.48 11.43
CA PRO A 191 4.44 -11.22 10.48
C PRO A 191 4.68 -12.73 10.40
N ILE A 192 5.89 -13.22 10.76
CA ILE A 192 6.17 -14.66 10.84
C ILE A 192 5.35 -15.30 11.96
N PHE A 193 5.34 -14.68 13.13
CA PHE A 193 4.51 -15.14 14.25
C PHE A 193 3.02 -15.05 13.95
N VAL A 194 2.60 -14.00 13.25
CA VAL A 194 1.20 -13.86 12.81
C VAL A 194 0.73 -15.01 11.94
N PHE A 195 1.61 -15.61 11.14
CA PHE A 195 1.24 -16.77 10.32
C PHE A 195 0.69 -17.92 11.18
N LEU A 196 1.28 -18.18 12.35
CA LEU A 196 0.78 -19.21 13.27
C LEU A 196 -0.62 -18.87 13.80
N PHE A 197 -0.86 -17.61 14.18
CA PHE A 197 -2.20 -17.15 14.58
C PHE A 197 -3.20 -17.21 13.45
N ASN A 198 -2.79 -16.91 12.21
CA ASN A 198 -3.66 -17.01 11.04
C ASN A 198 -4.13 -18.44 10.79
N LEU A 199 -3.26 -19.43 10.97
CA LEU A 199 -3.64 -20.84 10.87
C LEU A 199 -4.73 -21.21 11.90
N MET A 200 -4.64 -20.65 13.11
CA MET A 200 -5.65 -20.87 14.16
C MET A 200 -6.96 -20.12 13.84
N ALA A 201 -6.86 -18.85 13.44
CA ALA A 201 -8.02 -18.00 13.15
C ALA A 201 -8.83 -18.48 11.93
N LEU A 202 -8.18 -19.11 10.96
CA LEU A 202 -8.84 -19.71 9.80
C LEU A 202 -9.73 -20.90 10.18
N GLY A 203 -9.41 -21.63 11.27
CA GLY A 203 -10.19 -22.79 11.69
C GLY A 203 -10.32 -23.83 10.57
N ASN A 204 -11.55 -24.18 10.20
CA ASN A 204 -11.81 -25.15 9.11
C ASN A 204 -11.30 -24.67 7.74
N ASP A 205 -11.14 -23.36 7.52
CA ASP A 205 -10.62 -22.81 6.26
C ASP A 205 -9.10 -23.00 6.11
N ARG A 206 -8.39 -23.40 7.18
CA ARG A 206 -6.94 -23.72 7.12
C ARG A 206 -6.61 -24.82 6.10
N THR A 207 -7.55 -25.69 5.81
CA THR A 207 -7.40 -26.73 4.77
C THR A 207 -7.09 -26.14 3.40
N LEU A 208 -7.55 -24.92 3.13
CA LEU A 208 -7.24 -24.21 1.88
C LEU A 208 -5.74 -23.82 1.80
N LEU A 209 -5.11 -23.47 2.92
CA LEU A 209 -3.66 -23.20 2.97
C LEU A 209 -2.83 -24.49 2.88
N LEU A 210 -3.34 -25.60 3.43
CA LEU A 210 -2.68 -26.90 3.34
C LEU A 210 -2.66 -27.45 1.91
N ASN A 211 -3.48 -26.89 1.01
CA ASN A 211 -3.43 -27.22 -0.42
C ASN A 211 -2.09 -26.84 -1.08
N LEU A 212 -1.23 -26.05 -0.44
CA LEU A 212 0.14 -25.79 -0.88
C LEU A 212 0.88 -27.09 -1.21
N PHE A 213 0.72 -28.12 -0.37
CA PHE A 213 1.43 -29.40 -0.51
C PHE A 213 0.76 -30.36 -1.50
N LYS A 214 -0.39 -29.99 -2.08
CA LYS A 214 -1.12 -30.84 -3.02
C LYS A 214 -0.82 -30.42 -4.47
N THR A 215 0.27 -30.97 -5.03
CA THR A 215 0.69 -30.69 -6.42
C THR A 215 -0.38 -31.09 -7.47
N SER A 216 -1.22 -32.08 -7.16
CA SER A 216 -2.34 -32.50 -8.02
C SER A 216 -3.38 -31.40 -8.27
N PHE A 217 -3.41 -30.35 -7.47
CA PHE A 217 -4.31 -29.22 -7.65
C PHE A 217 -3.71 -28.08 -8.48
N PHE A 218 -2.44 -28.16 -8.89
CA PHE A 218 -1.85 -27.15 -9.77
C PHE A 218 -2.57 -27.09 -11.12
N SER A 219 -2.91 -25.89 -11.57
CA SER A 219 -3.65 -25.70 -12.81
C SER A 219 -3.04 -24.57 -13.67
N LYS A 220 -2.52 -24.94 -14.86
CA LYS A 220 -2.01 -23.98 -15.84
C LYS A 220 -3.09 -22.97 -16.26
N LYS A 221 -4.35 -23.40 -16.39
CA LYS A 221 -5.48 -22.53 -16.73
C LYS A 221 -5.70 -21.43 -15.68
N VAL A 222 -5.49 -21.75 -14.40
CA VAL A 222 -5.55 -20.75 -13.32
C VAL A 222 -4.40 -19.75 -13.45
N VAL A 223 -3.18 -20.20 -13.80
CA VAL A 223 -2.02 -19.33 -14.03
C VAL A 223 -2.33 -18.34 -15.16
N GLU A 224 -2.79 -18.82 -16.31
CA GLU A 224 -3.13 -17.99 -17.47
C GLU A 224 -4.18 -16.92 -17.11
N ASN A 225 -5.22 -17.33 -16.40
CA ASN A 225 -6.31 -16.44 -16.00
C ASN A 225 -5.86 -15.35 -15.01
N ILE A 226 -4.94 -15.66 -14.10
CA ILE A 226 -4.45 -14.73 -13.07
C ILE A 226 -3.33 -13.84 -13.62
N SER A 227 -2.56 -14.31 -14.60
CA SER A 227 -1.39 -13.57 -15.14
C SER A 227 -1.73 -12.16 -15.64
N VAL A 228 -2.90 -11.98 -16.24
CA VAL A 228 -3.37 -10.66 -16.72
C VAL A 228 -3.46 -9.63 -15.57
N TYR A 229 -3.93 -10.08 -14.40
CA TYR A 229 -4.04 -9.21 -13.20
C TYR A 229 -2.70 -9.03 -12.51
N PHE A 230 -1.81 -10.04 -12.59
CA PHE A 230 -0.52 -10.10 -11.95
C PHE A 230 0.40 -8.95 -12.40
N PHE A 231 0.63 -8.81 -13.69
CA PHE A 231 1.50 -7.74 -14.21
C PHE A 231 1.01 -6.34 -13.85
N MET A 232 -0.29 -6.11 -13.92
CA MET A 232 -0.89 -4.82 -13.59
C MET A 232 -0.77 -4.47 -12.11
N ALA A 233 -0.97 -5.47 -11.23
CA ALA A 233 -0.87 -5.27 -9.79
C ALA A 233 0.57 -5.08 -9.32
N ILE A 234 1.53 -5.85 -9.87
CA ILE A 234 2.96 -5.67 -9.59
C ILE A 234 3.40 -4.28 -10.03
N TYR A 235 3.10 -3.91 -11.29
CA TYR A 235 3.50 -2.60 -11.81
C TYR A 235 3.04 -1.48 -10.90
N SER A 236 1.77 -1.48 -10.47
CA SER A 236 1.22 -0.42 -9.63
C SER A 236 1.80 -0.39 -8.23
N SER A 237 2.08 -1.54 -7.63
CA SER A 237 2.60 -1.64 -6.27
C SER A 237 4.12 -1.43 -6.22
N ALA A 238 4.87 -2.13 -7.07
CA ALA A 238 6.32 -2.09 -7.06
C ALA A 238 6.87 -0.72 -7.46
N ILE A 239 6.29 -0.07 -8.48
CA ILE A 239 6.78 1.23 -8.97
C ILE A 239 6.73 2.31 -7.89
N VAL A 240 5.66 2.34 -7.10
CA VAL A 240 5.50 3.30 -6.00
C VAL A 240 6.52 3.01 -4.90
N SER A 241 6.65 1.76 -4.48
CA SER A 241 7.55 1.37 -3.39
C SER A 241 9.03 1.55 -3.79
N ILE A 242 9.40 1.23 -5.03
CA ILE A 242 10.74 1.49 -5.58
C ILE A 242 11.01 3.00 -5.62
N ASN A 243 10.05 3.78 -6.11
CA ASN A 243 10.23 5.23 -6.21
C ASN A 243 10.44 5.88 -4.83
N LEU A 244 9.67 5.48 -3.82
CA LEU A 244 9.86 5.96 -2.44
C LEU A 244 11.23 5.57 -1.88
N LEU A 245 11.73 4.36 -2.19
CA LEU A 245 13.07 3.92 -1.82
C LEU A 245 14.15 4.78 -2.50
N LEU A 246 14.03 5.00 -3.81
CA LEU A 246 14.99 5.79 -4.58
C LEU A 246 15.03 7.24 -4.11
N ILE A 247 13.89 7.88 -3.89
CA ILE A 247 13.82 9.26 -3.37
C ILE A 247 14.43 9.35 -1.97
N ARG A 248 14.15 8.39 -1.08
CA ARG A 248 14.74 8.40 0.26
C ARG A 248 16.25 8.23 0.21
N ASN A 249 16.76 7.35 -0.65
CA ASN A 249 18.20 7.21 -0.85
C ASN A 249 18.82 8.47 -1.47
N LEU A 250 18.14 9.12 -2.40
CA LEU A 250 18.56 10.41 -2.95
C LEU A 250 18.68 11.48 -1.87
N ILE A 251 17.72 11.57 -0.94
CA ILE A 251 17.78 12.50 0.18
C ILE A 251 18.97 12.16 1.09
N ILE A 252 19.19 10.88 1.40
CA ILE A 252 20.32 10.44 2.22
C ILE A 252 21.65 10.82 1.59
N GLU A 253 21.79 10.66 0.27
CA GLU A 253 23.03 10.94 -0.47
C GLU A 253 23.30 12.42 -0.66
N LYS A 254 22.27 13.21 -1.00
CA LYS A 254 22.45 14.64 -1.27
C LYS A 254 22.40 15.52 -0.02
N LEU A 255 21.71 15.11 1.01
CA LEU A 255 21.58 15.84 2.27
C LEU A 255 22.15 15.02 3.42
N ASN A 256 21.32 14.23 4.09
CA ASN A 256 21.72 13.31 5.14
C ASN A 256 20.55 12.38 5.55
N VAL A 257 20.82 11.43 6.45
CA VAL A 257 19.83 10.46 6.93
C VAL A 257 18.76 11.10 7.83
N LEU A 258 19.05 12.19 8.53
CA LEU A 258 18.09 12.90 9.39
C LEU A 258 17.00 13.56 8.54
N GLU A 259 17.41 14.24 7.47
CA GLU A 259 16.48 14.87 6.50
C GLU A 259 15.57 13.83 5.84
N ALA A 260 16.11 12.65 5.50
CA ALA A 260 15.31 11.54 5.02
C ALA A 260 14.29 11.06 6.07
N GLY A 261 14.64 11.14 7.36
CA GLY A 261 13.74 10.87 8.46
C GLY A 261 12.59 11.86 8.58
N TYR A 262 12.86 13.16 8.41
CA TYR A 262 11.81 14.18 8.39
C TYR A 262 10.84 13.99 7.21
N TRP A 263 11.38 13.67 6.04
CA TRP A 263 10.56 13.35 4.87
C TRP A 263 9.70 12.08 5.08
N GLU A 264 10.28 11.04 5.67
CA GLU A 264 9.54 9.82 6.00
C GLU A 264 8.43 10.08 7.02
N ALA A 265 8.71 10.89 8.05
CA ALA A 265 7.72 11.30 9.05
C ALA A 265 6.53 12.00 8.39
N MET A 266 6.79 12.95 7.49
CA MET A 266 5.73 13.64 6.74
C MET A 266 4.91 12.69 5.89
N ASN A 267 5.56 11.75 5.19
CA ASN A 267 4.84 10.75 4.37
C ASN A 267 3.99 9.81 5.22
N ARG A 268 4.43 9.42 6.42
CA ARG A 268 3.63 8.62 7.35
C ARG A 268 2.38 9.35 7.82
N ILE A 269 2.52 10.60 8.24
CA ILE A 269 1.38 11.45 8.63
C ILE A 269 0.41 11.59 7.44
N SER A 270 0.94 11.90 6.25
CA SER A 270 0.15 12.00 5.01
C SER A 270 -0.61 10.71 4.72
N SER A 271 0.01 9.56 4.86
CA SER A 271 -0.61 8.26 4.56
C SER A 271 -1.86 7.98 5.41
N PHE A 272 -1.93 8.44 6.65
CA PHE A 272 -3.06 8.20 7.54
C PHE A 272 -4.32 8.92 7.06
N TYR A 273 -4.25 10.19 6.69
CA TYR A 273 -5.43 10.90 6.20
C TYR A 273 -5.77 10.58 4.75
N ILE A 274 -4.78 10.34 3.89
CA ILE A 274 -5.03 9.92 2.49
C ILE A 274 -5.72 8.57 2.43
N MET A 275 -5.39 7.62 3.31
CA MET A 275 -6.04 6.30 3.36
C MET A 275 -7.55 6.41 3.55
N PHE A 276 -8.03 7.39 4.32
CA PHE A 276 -9.46 7.66 4.47
C PHE A 276 -10.11 8.04 3.12
N PHE A 277 -9.50 8.97 2.38
CA PHE A 277 -10.03 9.40 1.08
C PHE A 277 -9.93 8.31 0.00
N ILE A 278 -8.86 7.53 -0.02
CA ILE A 278 -8.73 6.36 -0.91
C ILE A 278 -9.87 5.36 -0.65
N SER A 279 -10.18 5.09 0.61
CA SER A 279 -11.27 4.21 1.00
C SER A 279 -12.60 4.75 0.50
N LEU A 280 -12.87 6.05 0.70
CA LEU A 280 -14.09 6.70 0.27
C LEU A 280 -14.28 6.63 -1.26
N THR A 281 -13.23 6.90 -2.04
CA THR A 281 -13.27 6.77 -3.51
C THR A 281 -13.48 5.32 -3.96
N SER A 282 -12.95 4.35 -3.25
CA SER A 282 -13.06 2.93 -3.61
C SER A 282 -14.46 2.36 -3.31
N PHE A 283 -15.07 2.77 -2.20
CA PHE A 283 -16.39 2.26 -1.80
C PHE A 283 -17.56 3.02 -2.41
N TYR A 284 -17.44 4.33 -2.58
CA TYR A 284 -18.52 5.17 -3.10
C TYR A 284 -18.40 5.36 -4.62
N LEU A 285 -17.26 5.89 -5.07
CA LEU A 285 -17.11 6.38 -6.44
C LEU A 285 -16.93 5.25 -7.46
N LEU A 286 -16.07 4.27 -7.17
CA LEU A 286 -15.76 3.19 -8.13
C LEU A 286 -16.99 2.38 -8.56
N PRO A 287 -17.92 1.91 -7.65
CA PRO A 287 -19.10 1.18 -8.07
C PRO A 287 -20.09 2.01 -8.88
N ARG A 288 -20.16 3.33 -8.64
CA ARG A 288 -21.02 4.23 -9.41
C ARG A 288 -20.45 4.45 -10.82
N LEU A 289 -19.16 4.79 -10.93
CA LEU A 289 -18.49 5.00 -12.21
C LEU A 289 -18.53 3.77 -13.12
N SER A 290 -18.52 2.56 -12.54
CA SER A 290 -18.60 1.33 -13.35
C SER A 290 -19.92 1.18 -14.12
N LYS A 291 -21.01 1.77 -13.61
CA LYS A 291 -22.36 1.72 -14.21
C LYS A 291 -22.65 2.86 -15.17
N ILE A 292 -21.89 3.95 -15.12
CA ILE A 292 -22.10 5.16 -15.92
C ILE A 292 -21.35 5.01 -17.24
N ASN A 293 -22.06 5.11 -18.37
CA ASN A 293 -21.47 5.13 -19.71
C ASN A 293 -21.52 6.54 -20.35
N ASP A 294 -22.52 7.35 -19.98
CA ASP A 294 -22.70 8.70 -20.50
C ASP A 294 -21.72 9.68 -19.84
N PHE A 295 -21.07 10.53 -20.65
CA PHE A 295 -20.11 11.51 -20.18
C PHE A 295 -20.73 12.64 -19.35
N LYS A 296 -21.99 13.03 -19.68
CA LYS A 296 -22.70 14.06 -18.92
C LYS A 296 -22.99 13.57 -17.49
N VAL A 297 -23.51 12.35 -17.38
CA VAL A 297 -23.76 11.71 -16.09
C VAL A 297 -22.47 11.49 -15.30
N PHE A 298 -21.37 11.13 -15.98
CA PHE A 298 -20.05 11.04 -15.35
C PHE A 298 -19.59 12.37 -14.74
N LYS A 299 -19.74 13.49 -15.48
CA LYS A 299 -19.40 14.83 -14.97
C LYS A 299 -20.27 15.22 -13.77
N GLU A 300 -21.56 14.92 -13.81
CA GLU A 300 -22.49 15.22 -12.71
C GLU A 300 -22.14 14.44 -11.44
N GLU A 301 -21.82 13.14 -11.58
CA GLU A 301 -21.40 12.31 -10.43
C GLU A 301 -20.07 12.79 -9.83
N LEU A 302 -19.09 13.13 -10.66
CA LEU A 302 -17.82 13.70 -10.20
C LEU A 302 -18.02 15.06 -9.53
N LYS A 303 -18.85 15.93 -10.11
CA LYS A 303 -19.17 17.22 -9.52
C LYS A 303 -19.80 17.05 -8.14
N SER A 304 -20.78 16.16 -8.02
CA SER A 304 -21.41 15.84 -6.74
C SER A 304 -20.41 15.34 -5.71
N PHE A 305 -19.50 14.43 -6.11
CA PHE A 305 -18.44 13.92 -5.24
C PHE A 305 -17.49 15.03 -4.78
N TYR A 306 -16.99 15.86 -5.71
CA TYR A 306 -16.07 16.95 -5.37
C TYR A 306 -16.74 18.06 -4.54
N THR A 307 -18.02 18.38 -4.79
CA THR A 307 -18.75 19.36 -3.99
C THR A 307 -18.82 18.97 -2.51
N LEU A 308 -18.87 17.66 -2.22
CA LEU A 308 -18.82 17.16 -0.85
C LEU A 308 -17.40 17.03 -0.31
N CYS A 309 -16.49 16.46 -1.11
CA CYS A 309 -15.16 16.11 -0.63
C CYS A 309 -14.18 17.27 -0.57
N VAL A 310 -14.25 18.24 -1.50
CA VAL A 310 -13.29 19.36 -1.55
C VAL A 310 -13.40 20.28 -0.34
N PRO A 311 -14.58 20.73 0.12
CA PRO A 311 -14.66 21.53 1.34
C PRO A 311 -14.13 20.79 2.57
N LEU A 312 -14.47 19.49 2.69
CA LEU A 312 -13.97 18.65 3.78
C LEU A 312 -12.45 18.52 3.75
N LEU A 313 -11.85 18.30 2.57
CA LEU A 313 -10.40 18.27 2.38
C LEU A 313 -9.76 19.58 2.81
N ILE A 314 -10.31 20.72 2.38
CA ILE A 314 -9.77 22.03 2.73
C ILE A 314 -9.79 22.23 4.24
N ILE A 315 -10.93 21.95 4.89
CA ILE A 315 -11.06 22.09 6.35
C ILE A 315 -10.03 21.21 7.06
N VAL A 316 -9.92 19.93 6.68
CA VAL A 316 -8.98 18.98 7.28
C VAL A 316 -7.54 19.46 7.08
N PHE A 317 -7.17 19.87 5.86
CA PHE A 317 -5.79 20.27 5.56
C PHE A 317 -5.40 21.61 6.20
N VAL A 318 -6.32 22.56 6.25
CA VAL A 318 -6.12 23.82 6.99
C VAL A 318 -5.95 23.53 8.49
N THR A 319 -6.79 22.65 9.06
CA THR A 319 -6.67 22.23 10.46
C THR A 319 -5.30 21.55 10.72
N ILE A 320 -4.89 20.62 9.86
CA ILE A 320 -3.58 19.93 9.98
C ILE A 320 -2.45 20.95 9.88
N TYR A 321 -2.52 21.92 8.98
CA TYR A 321 -1.49 22.93 8.82
C TYR A 321 -1.30 23.78 10.08
N PHE A 322 -2.39 24.27 10.68
CA PHE A 322 -2.32 25.05 11.92
C PHE A 322 -1.89 24.22 13.13
N LEU A 323 -2.33 22.96 13.20
CA LEU A 323 -1.99 22.04 14.27
C LEU A 323 -0.67 21.28 14.05
N ARG A 324 0.09 21.54 12.97
CA ARG A 324 1.26 20.74 12.57
C ARG A 324 2.30 20.56 13.68
N PHE A 325 2.60 21.60 14.45
CA PHE A 325 3.54 21.50 15.57
C PHE A 325 3.02 20.59 16.69
N PHE A 326 1.74 20.75 17.03
CA PHE A 326 1.07 19.89 18.00
C PHE A 326 1.04 18.44 17.54
N LEU A 327 0.67 18.20 16.28
CA LEU A 327 0.63 16.87 15.69
C LEU A 327 2.01 16.19 15.68
N LEU A 328 3.07 16.92 15.35
CA LEU A 328 4.43 16.38 15.38
C LEU A 328 4.83 15.96 16.79
N LYS A 329 4.59 16.78 17.81
CA LYS A 329 4.89 16.45 19.21
C LYS A 329 4.03 15.29 19.72
N LEU A 330 2.74 15.27 19.36
CA LEU A 330 1.81 14.21 19.77
C LEU A 330 2.15 12.86 19.13
N LEU A 331 2.36 12.85 17.82
CA LEU A 331 2.50 11.61 17.04
C LEU A 331 3.94 11.09 16.99
N LEU A 332 4.92 11.99 17.16
CA LEU A 332 6.36 11.71 17.12
C LEU A 332 7.02 12.25 18.39
N ASN A 333 8.01 13.14 18.26
CA ASN A 333 8.65 13.86 19.36
C ASN A 333 9.20 15.23 18.88
N ASP A 334 9.86 15.98 19.78
CA ASP A 334 10.38 17.32 19.48
C ASP A 334 11.49 17.32 18.42
N GLU A 335 12.23 16.23 18.24
CA GLU A 335 13.27 16.09 17.21
C GLU A 335 12.72 16.21 15.77
N PHE A 336 11.42 15.95 15.59
CA PHE A 336 10.76 16.03 14.29
C PHE A 336 10.16 17.41 13.98
N LEU A 337 10.34 18.41 14.80
CA LEU A 337 9.85 19.76 14.54
C LEU A 337 10.29 20.35 13.19
N PRO A 338 11.51 20.08 12.67
CA PRO A 338 11.89 20.53 11.33
C PRO A 338 10.98 20.03 10.20
N THR A 339 10.31 18.87 10.39
CA THR A 339 9.30 18.37 9.46
C THR A 339 8.17 19.37 9.21
N SER A 340 7.91 20.30 10.13
CA SER A 340 6.86 21.32 10.01
C SER A 340 6.97 22.19 8.75
N ASN A 341 8.18 22.40 8.23
CA ASN A 341 8.45 23.17 7.02
C ASN A 341 7.94 22.46 5.75
N LEU A 342 7.79 21.12 5.81
CA LEU A 342 7.35 20.34 4.67
C LEU A 342 5.81 20.36 4.49
N PHE A 343 5.04 20.70 5.54
CA PHE A 343 3.59 20.58 5.56
C PHE A 343 2.90 21.35 4.45
N PHE A 344 3.31 22.60 4.21
CA PHE A 344 2.64 23.44 3.23
C PHE A 344 2.60 22.81 1.84
N TRP A 345 3.77 22.52 1.29
CA TRP A 345 3.87 21.94 -0.06
C TRP A 345 3.35 20.50 -0.12
N LYS A 346 3.53 19.74 0.96
CA LYS A 346 3.00 18.37 1.04
C LYS A 346 1.48 18.36 1.02
N LEU A 347 0.81 19.19 1.79
CA LEU A 347 -0.65 19.30 1.82
C LEU A 347 -1.23 19.76 0.47
N ILE A 348 -0.56 20.68 -0.23
CA ILE A 348 -0.93 21.05 -1.60
C ILE A 348 -0.84 19.83 -2.54
N GLY A 349 0.27 19.12 -2.50
CA GLY A 349 0.46 17.92 -3.31
C GLY A 349 -0.56 16.83 -2.98
N ASP A 350 -0.86 16.62 -1.71
CA ASP A 350 -1.84 15.66 -1.25
C ASP A 350 -3.28 16.04 -1.66
N PHE A 351 -3.61 17.33 -1.64
CA PHE A 351 -4.88 17.83 -2.16
C PHE A 351 -5.07 17.48 -3.63
N ILE A 352 -4.06 17.80 -4.45
CA ILE A 352 -4.06 17.49 -5.88
C ILE A 352 -4.10 15.96 -6.10
N SER A 353 -3.36 15.20 -5.29
CA SER A 353 -3.33 13.74 -5.40
C SER A 353 -4.70 13.10 -5.14
N VAL A 354 -5.44 13.59 -4.14
CA VAL A 354 -6.80 13.09 -3.85
C VAL A 354 -7.75 13.38 -4.99
N LEU A 355 -7.66 14.57 -5.62
CA LEU A 355 -8.44 14.88 -6.81
C LEU A 355 -8.11 13.94 -7.97
N ALA A 356 -6.82 13.69 -8.21
CA ALA A 356 -6.36 12.78 -9.25
C ALA A 356 -6.81 11.34 -8.99
N ILE A 357 -6.71 10.85 -7.75
CA ILE A 357 -7.12 9.49 -7.35
C ILE A 357 -8.61 9.27 -7.65
N ALA A 358 -9.47 10.26 -7.41
CA ALA A 358 -10.89 10.16 -7.72
C ALA A 358 -11.13 9.98 -9.23
N LEU A 359 -10.43 10.74 -10.07
CA LEU A 359 -10.50 10.61 -11.54
C LEU A 359 -9.96 9.26 -12.03
N VAL A 360 -8.87 8.79 -11.46
CA VAL A 360 -8.25 7.48 -11.81
C VAL A 360 -9.18 6.31 -11.56
N LYS A 361 -10.18 6.43 -10.68
CA LYS A 361 -11.22 5.40 -10.54
C LYS A 361 -11.97 5.13 -11.84
N GLN A 362 -12.05 6.11 -12.76
CA GLN A 362 -12.58 5.89 -14.11
C GLN A 362 -11.73 4.91 -14.92
N PHE A 363 -10.39 4.96 -14.80
CA PHE A 363 -9.51 4.00 -15.48
C PHE A 363 -9.78 2.56 -15.01
N HIS A 364 -10.00 2.38 -13.70
CA HIS A 364 -10.36 1.06 -13.14
C HIS A 364 -11.77 0.64 -13.57
N ALA A 365 -12.75 1.57 -13.51
CA ALA A 365 -14.14 1.30 -13.87
C ALA A 365 -14.31 0.89 -15.35
N LYS A 366 -13.55 1.53 -16.25
CA LYS A 366 -13.61 1.29 -17.72
C LYS A 366 -12.46 0.44 -18.26
N ARG A 367 -11.66 -0.19 -17.38
CA ARG A 367 -10.53 -1.07 -17.75
C ARG A 367 -9.51 -0.39 -18.69
N MET A 368 -9.23 0.89 -18.48
CA MET A 368 -8.27 1.67 -19.26
C MET A 368 -6.83 1.37 -18.81
N VAL A 369 -6.40 0.11 -18.95
CA VAL A 369 -5.12 -0.39 -18.41
C VAL A 369 -3.92 0.38 -18.96
N LYS A 370 -3.87 0.62 -20.31
CA LYS A 370 -2.77 1.35 -20.94
C LYS A 370 -2.63 2.77 -20.40
N ALA A 371 -3.75 3.50 -20.28
CA ALA A 371 -3.77 4.85 -19.72
C ALA A 371 -3.27 4.86 -18.26
N TYR A 372 -3.73 3.90 -17.46
CA TYR A 372 -3.30 3.75 -16.07
C TYR A 372 -1.78 3.52 -15.96
N ILE A 373 -1.21 2.59 -16.75
CA ILE A 373 0.22 2.27 -16.73
C ILE A 373 1.05 3.49 -17.17
N ILE A 374 0.66 4.17 -18.25
CA ILE A 374 1.39 5.33 -18.75
C ILE A 374 1.35 6.47 -17.74
N CYS A 375 0.16 6.84 -17.23
CA CYS A 375 0.03 7.94 -16.30
C CYS A 375 0.80 7.69 -15.00
N ASN A 376 0.70 6.49 -14.40
CA ASN A 376 1.43 6.17 -13.18
C ASN A 376 2.94 6.06 -13.39
N GLY A 377 3.39 5.56 -14.56
CA GLY A 377 4.80 5.53 -14.91
C GLY A 377 5.39 6.93 -15.01
N LEU A 378 4.69 7.81 -15.75
CA LEU A 378 5.09 9.21 -15.88
C LEU A 378 5.10 9.95 -14.54
N LEU A 379 4.08 9.74 -13.69
CA LEU A 379 4.05 10.32 -12.35
C LEU A 379 5.30 9.98 -11.54
N ASN A 380 5.64 8.68 -11.46
CA ASN A 380 6.78 8.23 -10.65
C ASN A 380 8.12 8.69 -11.24
N LEU A 381 8.26 8.69 -12.56
CA LEU A 381 9.43 9.20 -13.25
C LEU A 381 9.59 10.71 -13.04
N LEU A 382 8.53 11.48 -13.22
CA LEU A 382 8.54 12.93 -12.97
C LEU A 382 8.87 13.25 -11.51
N TYR A 383 8.26 12.53 -10.55
CA TYR A 383 8.51 12.77 -9.14
C TYR A 383 9.97 12.53 -8.78
N PHE A 384 10.58 11.44 -9.27
CA PHE A 384 12.01 11.18 -9.05
C PHE A 384 12.90 12.22 -9.72
N SER A 385 12.67 12.51 -11.01
CA SER A 385 13.49 13.47 -11.78
C SER A 385 13.41 14.89 -11.22
N LEU A 386 12.19 15.36 -10.92
CA LEU A 386 12.02 16.67 -10.30
C LEU A 386 12.59 16.73 -8.88
N SER A 387 12.49 15.65 -8.11
CA SER A 387 13.13 15.57 -6.79
C SER A 387 14.67 15.70 -6.90
N TYR A 388 15.26 15.04 -7.92
CA TYR A 388 16.69 15.11 -8.16
C TYR A 388 17.18 16.53 -8.42
N TYR A 389 16.43 17.34 -9.21
CA TYR A 389 16.78 18.74 -9.50
C TYR A 389 16.42 19.70 -8.36
N PHE A 390 15.22 19.55 -7.77
CA PHE A 390 14.73 20.52 -6.78
C PHE A 390 15.43 20.39 -5.43
N ILE A 391 16.00 19.23 -5.11
CA ILE A 391 16.75 19.04 -3.87
C ILE A 391 18.02 19.89 -3.83
N ASP A 392 18.66 20.13 -4.98
CA ASP A 392 19.87 20.97 -5.07
C ASP A 392 19.55 22.47 -4.90
N ILE A 393 18.31 22.89 -5.25
CA ILE A 393 17.89 24.30 -5.18
C ILE A 393 17.21 24.63 -3.86
N PHE A 394 16.37 23.73 -3.34
CA PHE A 394 15.47 23.99 -2.23
C PHE A 394 15.71 23.06 -1.02
N GLY A 395 16.78 22.26 -1.04
CA GLY A 395 17.01 21.26 -0.02
C GLY A 395 15.85 20.26 0.10
N LEU A 396 15.51 19.84 1.32
CA LEU A 396 14.43 18.88 1.56
C LEU A 396 13.05 19.35 1.08
N GLU A 397 12.77 20.65 1.17
CA GLU A 397 11.52 21.21 0.61
C GLU A 397 11.37 20.96 -0.90
N GLY A 398 12.49 20.87 -1.62
CA GLY A 398 12.51 20.56 -3.04
C GLY A 398 11.80 19.25 -3.36
N VAL A 399 11.93 18.25 -2.51
CA VAL A 399 11.30 16.94 -2.72
C VAL A 399 9.77 17.02 -2.58
N VAL A 400 9.24 17.78 -1.63
CA VAL A 400 7.80 17.95 -1.48
C VAL A 400 7.22 18.92 -2.51
N LYS A 401 7.99 19.90 -2.99
CA LYS A 401 7.64 20.74 -4.15
C LYS A 401 7.57 19.88 -5.43
N ALA A 402 8.54 19.00 -5.65
CA ALA A 402 8.55 18.05 -6.76
C ALA A 402 7.32 17.14 -6.74
N TYR A 403 6.93 16.67 -5.55
CA TYR A 403 5.70 15.90 -5.35
C TYR A 403 4.46 16.67 -5.82
N ALA A 404 4.29 17.92 -5.35
CA ALA A 404 3.14 18.75 -5.73
C ALA A 404 3.09 19.03 -7.24
N VAL A 405 4.22 19.36 -7.87
CA VAL A 405 4.31 19.61 -9.31
C VAL A 405 4.02 18.32 -10.10
N SER A 406 4.58 17.19 -9.68
CA SER A 406 4.35 15.90 -10.36
C SER A 406 2.88 15.50 -10.32
N TYR A 407 2.19 15.67 -9.19
CA TYR A 407 0.76 15.41 -9.09
C TYR A 407 -0.10 16.41 -9.87
N SER A 408 0.35 17.65 -10.02
CA SER A 408 -0.33 18.64 -10.87
C SER A 408 -0.29 18.21 -12.34
N ILE A 409 0.89 17.82 -12.82
CA ILE A 409 1.04 17.30 -14.20
C ILE A 409 0.24 16.00 -14.37
N TYR A 410 0.30 15.12 -13.39
CA TYR A 410 -0.47 13.86 -13.39
C TYR A 410 -1.96 14.10 -13.49
N LEU A 411 -2.51 15.06 -12.74
CA LEU A 411 -3.93 15.41 -12.78
C LEU A 411 -4.34 15.84 -14.19
N VAL A 412 -3.55 16.71 -14.83
CA VAL A 412 -3.79 17.16 -16.22
C VAL A 412 -3.75 15.97 -17.18
N LEU A 413 -2.75 15.10 -17.07
CA LEU A 413 -2.66 13.91 -17.93
C LEU A 413 -3.87 12.98 -17.77
N VAL A 414 -4.31 12.71 -16.52
CA VAL A 414 -5.49 11.89 -16.26
C VAL A 414 -6.74 12.49 -16.90
N ILE A 415 -6.92 13.81 -16.78
CA ILE A 415 -8.06 14.52 -17.41
C ILE A 415 -7.99 14.36 -18.93
N CYS A 416 -6.84 14.58 -19.56
CA CYS A 416 -6.66 14.43 -21.00
C CYS A 416 -7.02 13.01 -21.49
N PHE A 417 -6.58 11.96 -20.79
CA PHE A 417 -6.91 10.59 -21.16
C PHE A 417 -8.41 10.29 -21.01
N ILE A 418 -9.07 10.81 -19.97
CA ILE A 418 -10.52 10.65 -19.78
C ILE A 418 -11.30 11.35 -20.89
N LEU A 419 -10.93 12.60 -21.24
CA LEU A 419 -11.59 13.35 -22.31
C LEU A 419 -11.43 12.65 -23.67
N ASN A 420 -10.23 12.17 -23.98
CA ASN A 420 -9.97 11.40 -25.20
C ASN A 420 -10.76 10.09 -25.27
N TYR A 421 -10.91 9.40 -24.13
CA TYR A 421 -11.71 8.18 -24.07
C TYR A 421 -13.18 8.47 -24.42
N HIS A 422 -13.78 9.48 -23.82
CA HIS A 422 -15.18 9.81 -24.07
C HIS A 422 -15.42 10.40 -25.48
N LYS A 423 -14.46 11.17 -26.02
CA LYS A 423 -14.52 11.66 -27.42
C LYS A 423 -14.57 10.52 -28.42
N LYS A 424 -13.80 9.44 -28.18
CA LYS A 424 -13.83 8.24 -29.04
C LYS A 424 -15.10 7.41 -28.93
N GLN A 425 -15.86 7.54 -27.84
CA GLN A 425 -17.14 6.85 -27.69
C GLN A 425 -18.32 7.62 -28.32
N SER A 426 -18.18 8.93 -28.50
CA SER A 426 -19.19 9.79 -29.11
C SER A 426 -19.00 9.98 -30.61
N ALA A 427 -17.86 9.56 -31.16
CA ALA A 427 -17.56 9.45 -32.61
C ALA A 427 -17.84 8.04 -33.10
#